data_7a1ec1ba81985567ebc2bca819242078
#
_entry.id   7a1ec1ba81985567ebc2bca819242078
#
_cell.length_a   1.000
_cell.length_b   1.000
_cell.length_c   1.000
_cell.angle_alpha   90.00
_cell.angle_beta   90.00
_cell.angle_gamma   90.00
#
_symmetry.space_group_name_H-M   'P 1'
#
loop_
_entity.id
_entity.type
_entity.pdbx_description
1 polymer ?
#
loop_
_entity_poly.entity_id
_entity_poly.type
_entity_poly.pdbx_seq_one_letter_code
_entity_poly.pdbx_strand_id
1 'polypeptide(L)'
;CQHWCREEWLLQGNDHDSSPRCELRTFGSVKLDVHTPDADIDLVLVAPRHCTRTAFFDRLATRLENREDVGEGRVMPVRDAYTPVLKFRMNTTDVDLLFAPLDLEKLPEPLDIMDDSLMNGLDDVSVRSLNGARVAEYLLDLVPDQSVFRVALRAIKKWARCKGLYSNVLGLLGGINCAILVAFV
;
A
#
# COMPACT_ATOMS: atom_id res chain seq x y z
N CYS A 1 0.88 -9.60 -9.43
CA CYS A 1 2.16 -9.27 -8.78
C CYS A 1 3.12 -10.47 -8.72
N GLN A 2 2.70 -11.67 -8.26
CA GLN A 2 3.61 -12.84 -8.16
C GLN A 2 4.24 -13.23 -9.50
N HIS A 3 3.45 -13.29 -10.58
CA HIS A 3 3.99 -13.56 -11.92
C HIS A 3 5.02 -12.54 -12.36
N TRP A 4 4.78 -11.25 -12.11
CA TRP A 4 5.74 -10.19 -12.40
C TRP A 4 7.03 -10.35 -11.58
N CYS A 5 6.92 -10.59 -10.27
CA CYS A 5 8.08 -10.81 -9.41
C CYS A 5 8.95 -11.98 -9.89
N ARG A 6 8.31 -13.08 -10.33
CA ARG A 6 8.99 -14.23 -10.91
C ARG A 6 9.66 -13.91 -12.25
N GLU A 7 9.01 -13.15 -13.12
CA GLU A 7 9.59 -12.72 -14.39
C GLU A 7 10.83 -11.84 -14.18
N GLU A 8 10.77 -10.90 -13.21
CA GLU A 8 11.94 -10.08 -12.87
C GLU A 8 13.12 -10.92 -12.36
N TRP A 9 12.85 -11.99 -11.62
CA TRP A 9 13.87 -12.94 -11.18
C TRP A 9 14.53 -13.67 -12.35
N LEU A 10 13.72 -14.17 -13.28
CA LEU A 10 14.19 -14.89 -14.46
C LEU A 10 14.96 -14.00 -15.44
N LEU A 11 14.56 -12.73 -15.61
CA LEU A 11 15.25 -11.76 -16.46
C LEU A 11 16.69 -11.48 -16.01
N GLN A 12 17.01 -11.74 -14.74
CA GLN A 12 18.38 -11.63 -14.21
C GLN A 12 19.22 -12.92 -14.40
N GLY A 13 18.69 -13.90 -15.13
CA GLY A 13 19.38 -15.17 -15.42
C GLY A 13 19.34 -16.19 -14.28
N ASN A 14 18.43 -16.01 -13.33
CA ASN A 14 18.27 -16.91 -12.19
C ASN A 14 17.38 -18.13 -12.51
N ASP A 15 17.44 -19.16 -11.67
CA ASP A 15 16.76 -20.43 -11.89
C ASP A 15 15.25 -20.36 -11.55
N HIS A 16 14.45 -21.20 -12.23
CA HIS A 16 13.01 -21.33 -12.04
C HIS A 16 12.60 -21.90 -10.68
N ASP A 17 13.41 -22.78 -10.10
CA ASP A 17 13.04 -23.54 -8.90
C ASP A 17 13.11 -22.73 -7.60
N SER A 18 13.77 -21.57 -7.62
CA SER A 18 14.01 -20.74 -6.44
C SER A 18 13.42 -19.35 -6.50
N SER A 19 12.41 -19.13 -7.36
CA SER A 19 11.87 -17.77 -7.57
C SER A 19 11.28 -17.17 -6.27
N PRO A 20 11.77 -15.99 -5.85
CA PRO A 20 11.27 -15.32 -4.68
C PRO A 20 9.83 -14.86 -4.86
N ARG A 21 9.12 -14.74 -3.75
CA ARG A 21 7.76 -14.18 -3.73
C ARG A 21 7.77 -12.68 -3.46
N CYS A 22 6.70 -12.01 -3.83
CA CYS A 22 6.34 -10.69 -3.35
C CYS A 22 5.05 -10.78 -2.51
N GLU A 23 4.73 -9.75 -1.75
CA GLU A 23 3.56 -9.73 -0.90
C GLU A 23 2.79 -8.43 -1.05
N LEU A 24 1.45 -8.52 -1.15
CA LEU A 24 0.54 -7.38 -1.15
C LEU A 24 0.00 -7.18 0.26
N ARG A 25 0.11 -5.95 0.76
CA ARG A 25 -0.49 -5.55 2.04
C ARG A 25 -1.47 -4.41 1.81
N THR A 26 -2.65 -4.53 2.41
CA THR A 26 -3.59 -3.41 2.49
C THR A 26 -3.16 -2.43 3.58
N PHE A 27 -3.47 -1.16 3.39
CA PHE A 27 -3.33 -0.14 4.43
C PHE A 27 -4.50 0.85 4.37
N GLY A 28 -4.39 1.98 5.06
CA GLY A 28 -5.43 3.00 5.03
C GLY A 28 -6.78 2.53 5.55
N SER A 29 -7.85 2.97 4.89
CA SER A 29 -9.22 2.74 5.37
C SER A 29 -9.67 1.28 5.29
N VAL A 30 -9.15 0.53 4.33
CA VAL A 30 -9.46 -0.91 4.14
C VAL A 30 -8.83 -1.73 5.27
N LYS A 31 -7.54 -1.51 5.57
CA LYS A 31 -6.85 -2.22 6.65
C LYS A 31 -7.48 -1.96 8.02
N LEU A 32 -7.88 -0.71 8.27
CA LEU A 32 -8.55 -0.33 9.51
C LEU A 32 -10.02 -0.77 9.57
N ASP A 33 -10.56 -1.32 8.46
CA ASP A 33 -11.96 -1.70 8.32
C ASP A 33 -12.94 -0.54 8.60
N VAL A 34 -12.63 0.64 8.05
CA VAL A 34 -13.44 1.87 8.16
C VAL A 34 -13.67 2.55 6.81
N HIS A 35 -13.53 1.78 5.72
CA HIS A 35 -13.79 2.23 4.36
C HIS A 35 -15.29 2.38 4.09
N THR A 36 -15.62 3.19 3.09
CA THR A 36 -16.96 3.27 2.50
C THR A 36 -17.02 2.41 1.23
N PRO A 37 -18.22 2.04 0.74
CA PRO A 37 -18.34 1.25 -0.50
C PRO A 37 -17.63 1.87 -1.71
N ASP A 38 -17.50 3.20 -1.75
CA ASP A 38 -16.87 3.95 -2.83
C ASP A 38 -15.40 4.30 -2.55
N ALA A 39 -14.82 3.75 -1.48
CA ALA A 39 -13.42 4.03 -1.13
C ALA A 39 -12.48 3.30 -2.09
N ASP A 40 -11.36 3.95 -2.39
CA ASP A 40 -10.20 3.35 -3.01
C ASP A 40 -9.57 2.27 -2.10
N ILE A 41 -8.88 1.33 -2.72
CA ILE A 41 -8.11 0.31 -2.02
C ILE A 41 -6.64 0.72 -2.04
N ASP A 42 -6.13 1.05 -0.85
CA ASP A 42 -4.71 1.34 -0.65
C ASP A 42 -3.92 0.04 -0.48
N LEU A 43 -2.94 -0.19 -1.36
CA LEU A 43 -2.07 -1.37 -1.35
C LEU A 43 -0.59 -0.97 -1.38
N VAL A 44 0.24 -1.74 -0.71
CA VAL A 44 1.69 -1.72 -0.92
C VAL A 44 2.16 -3.10 -1.38
N LEU A 45 2.90 -3.12 -2.48
CA LEU A 45 3.60 -4.31 -2.96
C LEU A 45 4.99 -4.33 -2.34
N VAL A 46 5.21 -5.28 -1.44
CA VAL A 46 6.51 -5.56 -0.84
C VAL A 46 7.19 -6.63 -1.69
N ALA A 47 8.39 -6.36 -2.15
CA ALA A 47 9.11 -7.25 -3.05
C ALA A 47 10.60 -7.35 -2.68
N PRO A 48 11.30 -8.43 -3.07
CA PRO A 48 12.73 -8.55 -2.92
C PRO A 48 13.50 -7.56 -3.80
N ARG A 49 14.80 -7.34 -3.50
CA ARG A 49 15.67 -6.36 -4.17
C ARG A 49 15.82 -6.51 -5.69
N HIS A 50 15.58 -7.69 -6.25
CA HIS A 50 15.62 -7.88 -7.70
C HIS A 50 14.46 -7.20 -8.43
N CYS A 51 13.37 -6.88 -7.75
CA CYS A 51 12.26 -6.11 -8.26
C CYS A 51 12.58 -4.62 -8.13
N THR A 52 12.86 -3.95 -9.24
CA THR A 52 13.22 -2.53 -9.22
C THR A 52 12.00 -1.63 -9.33
N ARG A 53 12.11 -0.39 -8.83
CA ARG A 53 11.05 0.63 -8.97
C ARG A 53 10.76 0.97 -10.43
N THR A 54 11.78 0.97 -11.28
CA THR A 54 11.61 1.15 -12.73
C THR A 54 10.77 0.03 -13.32
N ALA A 55 11.09 -1.24 -12.99
CA ALA A 55 10.32 -2.39 -13.45
C ALA A 55 8.86 -2.36 -12.96
N PHE A 56 8.63 -1.89 -11.74
CA PHE A 56 7.29 -1.69 -11.19
C PHE A 56 6.47 -0.71 -12.04
N PHE A 57 7.03 0.46 -12.35
CA PHE A 57 6.31 1.49 -13.10
C PHE A 57 6.22 1.23 -14.61
N ASP A 58 7.12 0.43 -15.18
CA ASP A 58 7.12 0.12 -16.61
C ASP A 58 6.44 -1.23 -16.87
N ARG A 59 7.04 -2.33 -16.41
CA ARG A 59 6.59 -3.67 -16.77
C ARG A 59 5.34 -4.13 -16.02
N LEU A 60 5.26 -3.84 -14.69
CA LEU A 60 4.04 -4.20 -13.95
C LEU A 60 2.86 -3.33 -14.40
N ALA A 61 3.07 -2.03 -14.65
CA ALA A 61 2.02 -1.15 -15.17
C ALA A 61 1.46 -1.66 -16.50
N THR A 62 2.33 -1.95 -17.49
CA THR A 62 1.91 -2.52 -18.79
C THR A 62 1.19 -3.86 -18.60
N ARG A 63 1.64 -4.69 -17.65
CA ARG A 63 0.97 -5.97 -17.38
C ARG A 63 -0.40 -5.78 -16.78
N LEU A 64 -0.61 -4.75 -15.95
CA LEU A 64 -1.93 -4.41 -15.39
C LEU A 64 -2.85 -3.86 -16.48
N GLU A 65 -2.35 -3.02 -17.39
CA GLU A 65 -3.13 -2.49 -18.52
C GLU A 65 -3.65 -3.58 -19.45
N ASN A 66 -2.87 -4.65 -19.64
CA ASN A 66 -3.26 -5.78 -20.50
C ASN A 66 -4.29 -6.72 -19.86
N ARG A 67 -4.79 -6.41 -18.66
CA ARG A 67 -5.83 -7.21 -18.01
C ARG A 67 -7.22 -6.73 -18.42
N GLU A 68 -8.11 -7.67 -18.68
CA GLU A 68 -9.51 -7.37 -19.04
C GLU A 68 -10.27 -6.59 -17.97
N ASP A 69 -9.95 -6.85 -16.68
CA ASP A 69 -10.59 -6.20 -15.53
C ASP A 69 -10.02 -4.81 -15.20
N VAL A 70 -8.91 -4.39 -15.83
CA VAL A 70 -8.31 -3.06 -15.69
C VAL A 70 -8.58 -2.21 -16.94
N GLY A 71 -8.33 -2.76 -18.11
CA GLY A 71 -8.53 -2.10 -19.40
C GLY A 71 -7.40 -1.13 -19.78
N GLU A 72 -7.30 -0.89 -21.08
CA GLU A 72 -6.24 -0.07 -21.69
C GLU A 72 -6.36 1.41 -21.26
N GLY A 73 -5.21 2.06 -20.99
CA GLY A 73 -5.12 3.48 -20.63
C GLY A 73 -5.67 3.84 -19.24
N ARG A 74 -5.98 2.84 -18.41
CA ARG A 74 -6.53 3.06 -17.06
C ARG A 74 -5.50 2.95 -15.95
N VAL A 75 -4.25 2.64 -16.27
CA VAL A 75 -3.14 2.63 -15.31
C VAL A 75 -2.39 3.96 -15.40
N MET A 76 -2.34 4.67 -14.30
CA MET A 76 -1.70 5.98 -14.22
C MET A 76 -0.49 5.91 -13.26
N PRO A 77 0.74 5.87 -13.78
CA PRO A 77 1.94 5.94 -12.95
C PRO A 77 2.19 7.38 -12.50
N VAL A 78 2.15 7.62 -11.19
CA VAL A 78 2.51 8.91 -10.57
C VAL A 78 3.88 8.78 -9.92
N ARG A 79 4.93 8.95 -10.73
CA ARG A 79 6.33 8.66 -10.36
C ARG A 79 6.93 9.73 -9.45
N ASP A 80 6.56 11.01 -9.68
CA ASP A 80 7.15 12.18 -9.03
C ASP A 80 6.37 12.60 -7.77
N ALA A 81 5.41 11.80 -7.32
CA ALA A 81 4.72 12.06 -6.07
C ALA A 81 5.67 11.87 -4.87
N TYR A 82 5.38 12.53 -3.75
CA TYR A 82 6.13 12.35 -2.49
C TYR A 82 6.22 10.87 -2.08
N THR A 83 5.14 10.11 -2.32
CA THR A 83 5.14 8.65 -2.30
C THR A 83 4.65 8.19 -3.67
N PRO A 84 5.55 7.71 -4.55
CA PRO A 84 5.19 7.28 -5.89
C PRO A 84 4.18 6.14 -5.88
N VAL A 85 3.19 6.18 -6.77
CA VAL A 85 2.04 5.28 -6.76
C VAL A 85 1.60 4.91 -8.18
N LEU A 86 1.17 3.68 -8.39
CA LEU A 86 0.39 3.27 -9.55
C LEU A 86 -1.09 3.37 -9.18
N LYS A 87 -1.81 4.26 -9.86
CA LYS A 87 -3.27 4.39 -9.74
C LYS A 87 -3.92 3.66 -10.88
N PHE A 88 -4.90 2.82 -10.58
CA PHE A 88 -5.66 2.14 -11.62
C PHE A 88 -7.05 1.76 -11.10
N ARG A 89 -7.93 1.49 -12.05
CA ARG A 89 -9.28 1.01 -11.75
C ARG A 89 -9.42 -0.43 -12.15
N MET A 90 -9.75 -1.28 -11.18
CA MET A 90 -10.04 -2.69 -11.40
C MET A 90 -11.55 -2.90 -11.29
N ASN A 91 -12.20 -3.24 -12.41
CA ASN A 91 -13.65 -3.23 -12.52
C ASN A 91 -14.24 -1.86 -12.11
N THR A 92 -14.88 -1.80 -10.93
CA THR A 92 -15.53 -0.59 -10.39
C THR A 92 -14.74 0.06 -9.26
N THR A 93 -13.63 -0.53 -8.83
CA THR A 93 -12.88 -0.11 -7.65
C THR A 93 -11.59 0.59 -8.05
N ASP A 94 -11.33 1.77 -7.51
CA ASP A 94 -10.08 2.47 -7.66
C ASP A 94 -9.03 1.87 -6.72
N VAL A 95 -7.80 1.69 -7.21
CA VAL A 95 -6.69 1.07 -6.48
C VAL A 95 -5.47 1.98 -6.54
N ASP A 96 -4.91 2.27 -5.39
CA ASP A 96 -3.65 2.96 -5.20
C ASP A 96 -2.59 1.94 -4.76
N LEU A 97 -1.67 1.59 -5.67
CA LEU A 97 -0.63 0.60 -5.43
C LEU A 97 0.73 1.27 -5.23
N LEU A 98 1.24 1.23 -4.01
CA LEU A 98 2.60 1.63 -3.65
C LEU A 98 3.58 0.48 -3.85
N PHE A 99 4.87 0.81 -3.87
CA PHE A 99 5.93 -0.17 -4.04
C PHE A 99 7.05 0.03 -3.03
N ALA A 100 7.45 -1.07 -2.38
CA ALA A 100 8.53 -1.12 -1.40
C ALA A 100 9.44 -2.34 -1.65
N PRO A 101 10.53 -2.19 -2.44
CA PRO A 101 11.54 -3.20 -2.52
C PRO A 101 12.34 -3.24 -1.20
N LEU A 102 12.46 -4.43 -0.62
CA LEU A 102 13.34 -4.68 0.53
C LEU A 102 14.73 -5.07 0.04
N ASP A 103 15.77 -4.71 0.80
CA ASP A 103 17.15 -5.14 0.50
C ASP A 103 17.40 -6.60 0.93
N LEU A 104 16.51 -7.48 0.49
CA LEU A 104 16.55 -8.91 0.74
C LEU A 104 16.52 -9.67 -0.59
N GLU A 105 17.23 -10.78 -0.66
CA GLU A 105 17.17 -11.69 -1.81
C GLU A 105 15.82 -12.39 -1.90
N LYS A 106 15.27 -12.80 -0.74
CA LYS A 106 13.96 -13.43 -0.58
C LYS A 106 13.25 -12.84 0.62
N LEU A 107 11.93 -12.68 0.52
CA LEU A 107 11.14 -12.27 1.68
C LEU A 107 11.02 -13.43 2.68
N PRO A 108 11.11 -13.16 4.00
CA PRO A 108 10.86 -14.16 5.02
C PRO A 108 9.41 -14.64 4.98
N GLU A 109 9.15 -15.81 5.55
CA GLU A 109 7.83 -16.38 5.67
C GLU A 109 7.58 -16.86 7.11
N PRO A 110 6.68 -16.21 7.85
CA PRO A 110 5.89 -15.04 7.49
C PRO A 110 6.71 -13.76 7.38
N LEU A 111 6.24 -12.78 6.59
CA LEU A 111 6.79 -11.44 6.56
C LEU A 111 6.17 -10.60 7.68
N ASP A 112 6.98 -10.24 8.66
CA ASP A 112 6.59 -9.28 9.71
C ASP A 112 7.02 -7.88 9.31
N ILE A 113 6.09 -7.06 8.79
CA ILE A 113 6.38 -5.67 8.38
C ILE A 113 6.66 -4.75 9.57
N MET A 114 6.41 -5.19 10.81
CA MET A 114 6.71 -4.42 12.02
C MET A 114 8.16 -4.58 12.49
N ASP A 115 8.89 -5.55 11.93
CA ASP A 115 10.32 -5.70 12.20
C ASP A 115 11.11 -4.50 11.64
N ASP A 116 11.72 -3.73 12.55
CA ASP A 116 12.51 -2.56 12.20
C ASP A 116 13.77 -2.90 11.38
N SER A 117 14.25 -4.13 11.47
CA SER A 117 15.41 -4.58 10.70
C SER A 117 15.15 -4.53 9.18
N LEU A 118 13.88 -4.65 8.75
CA LEU A 118 13.48 -4.53 7.35
C LEU A 118 13.69 -3.12 6.78
N MET A 119 13.82 -2.11 7.66
CA MET A 119 14.07 -0.72 7.23
C MET A 119 15.54 -0.46 6.89
N ASN A 120 16.44 -1.36 7.29
CA ASN A 120 17.87 -1.20 7.05
C ASN A 120 18.17 -1.27 5.55
N GLY A 121 18.93 -0.28 5.06
CA GLY A 121 19.34 -0.20 3.65
C GLY A 121 18.26 0.26 2.67
N LEU A 122 17.04 0.57 3.15
CA LEU A 122 15.99 1.09 2.28
C LEU A 122 16.19 2.57 1.93
N ASP A 123 15.78 2.93 0.72
CA ASP A 123 15.64 4.34 0.34
C ASP A 123 14.42 4.98 1.05
N ASP A 124 14.45 6.31 1.19
CA ASP A 124 13.39 7.08 1.85
C ASP A 124 12.00 6.85 1.22
N VAL A 125 11.95 6.58 -0.08
CA VAL A 125 10.70 6.32 -0.82
C VAL A 125 10.12 4.97 -0.41
N SER A 126 10.95 3.94 -0.28
CA SER A 126 10.54 2.61 0.17
C SER A 126 10.05 2.64 1.62
N VAL A 127 10.77 3.36 2.49
CA VAL A 127 10.36 3.59 3.88
C VAL A 127 8.98 4.26 3.93
N ARG A 128 8.77 5.34 3.15
CA ARG A 128 7.46 6.03 3.09
C ARG A 128 6.35 5.12 2.58
N SER A 129 6.64 4.29 1.58
CA SER A 129 5.66 3.34 1.02
C SER A 129 5.22 2.29 2.05
N LEU A 130 6.15 1.79 2.88
CA LEU A 130 5.84 0.82 3.95
C LEU A 130 5.14 1.46 5.15
N ASN A 131 5.45 2.73 5.46
CA ASN A 131 4.92 3.39 6.66
C ASN A 131 3.39 3.38 6.72
N GLY A 132 2.69 3.47 5.58
CA GLY A 132 1.24 3.38 5.54
C GLY A 132 0.70 2.09 6.15
N ALA A 133 1.30 0.95 5.78
CA ALA A 133 0.92 -0.36 6.28
C ALA A 133 1.36 -0.56 7.75
N ARG A 134 2.59 -0.15 8.10
CA ARG A 134 3.12 -0.25 9.47
C ARG A 134 2.30 0.58 10.46
N VAL A 135 1.95 1.82 10.11
CA VAL A 135 1.12 2.67 10.97
C VAL A 135 -0.28 2.09 11.16
N ALA A 136 -0.85 1.48 10.13
CA ALA A 136 -2.16 0.85 10.25
C ALA A 136 -2.12 -0.38 11.18
N GLU A 137 -1.08 -1.23 11.09
CA GLU A 137 -0.86 -2.34 12.03
C GLU A 137 -0.66 -1.82 13.45
N TYR A 138 0.25 -0.86 13.63
CA TYR A 138 0.56 -0.28 14.94
C TYR A 138 -0.68 0.31 15.63
N LEU A 139 -1.53 1.01 14.88
CA LEU A 139 -2.78 1.54 15.43
C LEU A 139 -3.73 0.45 15.90
N LEU A 140 -3.82 -0.67 15.14
CA LEU A 140 -4.67 -1.80 15.52
C LEU A 140 -4.14 -2.55 16.75
N ASP A 141 -2.82 -2.60 16.93
CA ASP A 141 -2.17 -3.21 18.10
C ASP A 141 -2.26 -2.30 19.34
N LEU A 142 -2.26 -0.98 19.14
CA LEU A 142 -2.28 0.00 20.23
C LEU A 142 -3.65 0.11 20.90
N VAL A 143 -4.74 -0.03 20.12
CA VAL A 143 -6.10 0.17 20.66
C VAL A 143 -6.58 -1.06 21.42
N PRO A 144 -7.14 -0.89 22.66
CA PRO A 144 -7.56 -2.02 23.48
C PRO A 144 -8.79 -2.75 22.92
N ASP A 145 -9.66 -2.05 22.18
CA ASP A 145 -10.84 -2.60 21.52
C ASP A 145 -10.97 -2.04 20.10
N GLN A 146 -10.60 -2.87 19.13
CA GLN A 146 -10.65 -2.51 17.73
C GLN A 146 -12.08 -2.26 17.21
N SER A 147 -13.11 -2.89 17.78
CA SER A 147 -14.50 -2.69 17.35
C SER A 147 -15.03 -1.31 17.78
N VAL A 148 -14.74 -0.89 19.00
CA VAL A 148 -15.04 0.47 19.50
C VAL A 148 -14.25 1.50 18.69
N PHE A 149 -12.96 1.29 18.48
CA PHE A 149 -12.12 2.16 17.66
C PHE A 149 -12.69 2.36 16.25
N ARG A 150 -13.09 1.29 15.57
CA ARG A 150 -13.68 1.36 14.22
C ARG A 150 -14.97 2.18 14.19
N VAL A 151 -15.86 1.97 15.16
CA VAL A 151 -17.12 2.73 15.27
C VAL A 151 -16.83 4.21 15.50
N ALA A 152 -15.97 4.54 16.46
CA ALA A 152 -15.57 5.91 16.76
C ALA A 152 -14.92 6.59 15.54
N LEU A 153 -14.00 5.91 14.86
CA LEU A 153 -13.32 6.44 13.68
C LEU A 153 -14.28 6.68 12.52
N ARG A 154 -15.23 5.79 12.25
CA ARG A 154 -16.29 6.01 11.25
C ARG A 154 -17.12 7.24 11.58
N ALA A 155 -17.50 7.41 12.85
CA ALA A 155 -18.29 8.56 13.31
C ALA A 155 -17.51 9.88 13.13
N ILE A 156 -16.25 9.94 13.55
CA ILE A 156 -15.38 11.11 13.41
C ILE A 156 -15.11 11.44 11.94
N LYS A 157 -14.80 10.46 11.08
CA LYS A 157 -14.63 10.67 9.64
C LYS A 157 -15.91 11.26 9.01
N LYS A 158 -17.08 10.71 9.35
CA LYS A 158 -18.37 11.22 8.86
C LYS A 158 -18.62 12.65 9.33
N TRP A 159 -18.42 12.93 10.62
CA TRP A 159 -18.55 14.27 11.18
C TRP A 159 -17.61 15.26 10.47
N ALA A 160 -16.34 14.93 10.33
CA ALA A 160 -15.34 15.80 9.69
C ALA A 160 -15.70 16.11 8.23
N ARG A 161 -16.20 15.10 7.48
CA ARG A 161 -16.70 15.31 6.11
C ARG A 161 -17.90 16.25 6.08
N CYS A 162 -18.90 16.04 6.95
CA CYS A 162 -20.08 16.90 7.02
C CYS A 162 -19.75 18.35 7.40
N LYS A 163 -18.67 18.58 8.14
CA LYS A 163 -18.21 19.90 8.57
C LYS A 163 -17.19 20.53 7.61
N GLY A 164 -16.83 19.86 6.52
CA GLY A 164 -15.81 20.34 5.60
C GLY A 164 -14.38 20.33 6.16
N LEU A 165 -14.12 19.56 7.23
CA LEU A 165 -12.84 19.47 7.92
C LEU A 165 -11.99 18.28 7.46
N TYR A 166 -12.46 17.51 6.49
CA TYR A 166 -11.81 16.30 6.00
C TYR A 166 -11.19 16.55 4.62
N SER A 167 -9.93 17.01 4.58
CA SER A 167 -9.19 17.19 3.33
C SER A 167 -7.69 17.40 3.58
N ASN A 168 -6.87 16.46 3.14
CA ASN A 168 -5.40 16.64 3.15
C ASN A 168 -4.94 17.77 2.23
N VAL A 169 -5.61 17.95 1.09
CA VAL A 169 -5.24 18.95 0.08
C VAL A 169 -5.38 20.38 0.61
N LEU A 170 -6.36 20.60 1.50
CA LEU A 170 -6.60 21.90 2.13
C LEU A 170 -5.82 22.08 3.44
N GLY A 171 -4.90 21.17 3.79
CA GLY A 171 -4.17 21.21 5.06
C GLY A 171 -5.02 20.86 6.30
N LEU A 172 -6.19 20.26 6.08
CA LEU A 172 -7.09 19.83 7.14
C LEU A 172 -6.83 18.37 7.53
N LEU A 173 -7.65 17.83 8.44
CA LEU A 173 -7.53 16.45 8.92
C LEU A 173 -7.76 15.44 7.80
N GLY A 174 -6.78 14.56 7.57
CA GLY A 174 -6.93 13.39 6.69
C GLY A 174 -7.34 12.15 7.46
N GLY A 175 -7.48 11.03 6.74
CA GLY A 175 -7.89 9.75 7.31
C GLY A 175 -6.99 9.28 8.44
N ILE A 176 -5.67 9.36 8.25
CA ILE A 176 -4.69 8.95 9.25
C ILE A 176 -4.69 9.86 10.48
N ASN A 177 -4.85 11.18 10.31
CA ASN A 177 -4.94 12.12 11.43
C ASN A 177 -6.15 11.80 12.31
N CYS A 178 -7.31 11.52 11.69
CA CYS A 178 -8.50 11.09 12.42
C CYS A 178 -8.26 9.77 13.16
N ALA A 179 -7.57 8.81 12.54
CA ALA A 179 -7.28 7.51 13.15
C ALA A 179 -6.37 7.65 14.39
N ILE A 180 -5.31 8.45 14.29
CA ILE A 180 -4.39 8.73 15.42
C ILE A 180 -5.14 9.41 16.56
N LEU A 181 -5.95 10.45 16.27
CA LEU A 181 -6.72 11.16 17.30
C LEU A 181 -7.71 10.25 18.02
N VAL A 182 -8.39 9.36 17.28
CA VAL A 182 -9.33 8.40 17.88
C VAL A 182 -8.61 7.32 18.69
N ALA A 183 -7.43 6.88 18.26
CA ALA A 183 -6.63 5.90 19.01
C ALA A 183 -6.06 6.47 20.32
N PHE A 184 -5.87 7.81 20.39
CA PHE A 184 -5.31 8.50 21.55
C PHE A 184 -6.34 8.70 22.67
N VAL A 185 -7.65 8.68 22.39
CA VAL A 185 -8.74 8.90 23.35
C VAL A 185 -9.29 7.58 23.89
#